data_3c80c2a7f75e6d7623e63bff10772447
#
_entry.id   3c80c2a7f75e6d7623e63bff10772447
#
_cell.length_a   1.000
_cell.length_b   1.000
_cell.length_c   1.000
_cell.angle_alpha   90.00
_cell.angle_beta   90.00
_cell.angle_gamma   90.00
#
_symmetry.space_group_name_H-M   'P 1'
#
loop_
_entity.id
_entity.type
_entity.pdbx_description
1 polymer ?
#
loop_
_entity_poly.entity_id
_entity_poly.type
_entity_poly.pdbx_seq_one_letter_code
_entity_poly.pdbx_strand_id
1 'polypeptide(L)'
;MSRFVMAGDVETTTFDWGSAGMRCAPPGTGCESFVVMDVQLDPGFFHAFHKHPDQDEMIILKSGRVEQWIEGEHTELGPGDSVYIDKDVVHGSYNDFDEPALLQVVLAPAVGDGGYVAVDVSGEEPWASKR
;
A
#
# COMPACT_ATOMS: atom_id res chain seq x y z
N MET A 1 -22.03 12.75 0.53
CA MET A 1 -21.15 11.59 0.29
C MET A 1 -21.60 10.92 -0.99
N SER A 2 -20.74 10.79 -1.97
CA SER A 2 -21.06 10.19 -3.26
C SER A 2 -20.52 8.76 -3.34
N ARG A 3 -21.31 7.89 -3.96
CA ARG A 3 -20.88 6.52 -4.28
C ARG A 3 -20.07 6.47 -5.58
N PHE A 4 -20.21 7.49 -6.40
CA PHE A 4 -19.40 7.62 -7.62
C PHE A 4 -18.12 8.35 -7.29
N VAL A 5 -16.99 7.70 -7.52
CA VAL A 5 -15.66 8.27 -7.28
C VAL A 5 -14.98 8.38 -8.63
N MET A 6 -15.09 9.57 -9.22
CA MET A 6 -14.49 9.81 -10.53
C MET A 6 -12.99 10.03 -10.38
N ALA A 7 -12.23 9.70 -11.41
CA ALA A 7 -10.76 9.83 -11.36
C ALA A 7 -10.29 11.22 -10.92
N GLY A 8 -10.99 12.28 -11.38
CA GLY A 8 -10.65 13.65 -11.02
C GLY A 8 -11.01 14.05 -9.59
N ASP A 9 -11.80 13.23 -8.89
CA ASP A 9 -12.26 13.51 -7.53
C ASP A 9 -11.44 12.78 -6.46
N VAL A 10 -10.50 11.94 -6.87
CA VAL A 10 -9.64 11.21 -5.93
C VAL A 10 -8.69 12.21 -5.29
N GLU A 11 -8.81 12.37 -3.97
CA GLU A 11 -7.89 13.22 -3.22
C GLU A 11 -6.53 12.54 -3.12
N THR A 12 -5.51 13.18 -3.71
CA THR A 12 -4.16 12.64 -3.77
C THR A 12 -3.23 13.53 -2.96
N THR A 13 -2.50 12.93 -2.04
CA THR A 13 -1.47 13.59 -1.25
C THR A 13 -0.11 13.21 -1.81
N THR A 14 0.75 14.20 -2.03
CA THR A 14 2.11 14.01 -2.54
C THR A 14 3.08 13.97 -1.37
N PHE A 15 4.00 13.00 -1.44
CA PHE A 15 5.06 12.78 -0.44
C PHE A 15 6.41 12.74 -1.16
N ASP A 16 7.49 12.66 -0.40
CA ASP A 16 8.84 12.52 -0.96
C ASP A 16 8.99 11.24 -1.79
N TRP A 17 8.30 10.18 -1.39
CA TRP A 17 8.40 8.87 -2.02
C TRP A 17 7.41 8.65 -3.17
N GLY A 18 6.49 9.59 -3.41
CA GLY A 18 5.47 9.47 -4.44
C GLY A 18 4.15 10.07 -4.01
N SER A 19 3.08 9.31 -4.13
CA SER A 19 1.75 9.82 -3.78
C SER A 19 0.81 8.72 -3.31
N ALA A 20 -0.24 9.14 -2.60
CA ALA A 20 -1.34 8.25 -2.19
C ALA A 20 -2.66 8.95 -2.48
N GLY A 21 -3.52 8.29 -3.24
CA GLY A 21 -4.86 8.75 -3.56
C GLY A 21 -5.90 7.86 -2.88
N MET A 22 -6.78 8.45 -2.08
CA MET A 22 -7.79 7.71 -1.34
C MET A 22 -9.06 7.60 -2.17
N ARG A 23 -9.39 6.39 -2.63
CA ARG A 23 -10.62 6.14 -3.41
C ARG A 23 -11.81 5.85 -2.54
N CYS A 24 -11.60 5.04 -1.51
CA CYS A 24 -12.69 4.58 -0.65
C CYS A 24 -12.16 4.43 0.76
N ALA A 25 -12.81 5.10 1.70
CA ALA A 25 -12.44 5.05 3.11
C ALA A 25 -13.59 5.64 3.93
N PRO A 26 -13.57 5.49 5.27
CA PRO A 26 -14.55 6.17 6.13
C PRO A 26 -14.66 7.67 5.83
N PRO A 27 -13.56 8.44 5.73
CA PRO A 27 -13.64 9.78 5.14
C PRO A 27 -13.94 9.66 3.64
N GLY A 28 -14.82 10.45 3.11
CA GLY A 28 -15.18 10.42 1.69
C GLY A 28 -16.38 9.56 1.41
N THR A 29 -16.24 8.24 1.25
CA THR A 29 -17.38 7.37 0.93
C THR A 29 -18.16 6.89 2.16
N GLY A 30 -17.56 6.97 3.35
CA GLY A 30 -18.17 6.43 4.57
C GLY A 30 -18.08 4.93 4.69
N CYS A 31 -17.27 4.28 3.86
CA CYS A 31 -17.12 2.83 3.86
C CYS A 31 -16.33 2.37 5.09
N GLU A 32 -16.90 1.42 5.85
CA GLU A 32 -16.24 0.83 7.01
C GLU A 32 -15.76 -0.59 6.73
N SER A 33 -16.11 -1.14 5.57
CA SER A 33 -15.81 -2.53 5.22
C SER A 33 -14.44 -2.71 4.60
N PHE A 34 -13.94 -1.70 3.89
CA PHE A 34 -12.62 -1.75 3.24
C PHE A 34 -12.12 -0.34 2.93
N VAL A 35 -10.85 -0.27 2.61
CA VAL A 35 -10.18 0.95 2.12
C VAL A 35 -9.56 0.62 0.77
N VAL A 36 -9.68 1.52 -0.19
CA VAL A 36 -9.00 1.41 -1.49
C VAL A 36 -8.16 2.66 -1.72
N MET A 37 -6.87 2.46 -2.00
CA MET A 37 -5.92 3.53 -2.28
C MET A 37 -5.19 3.27 -3.59
N ASP A 38 -4.86 4.36 -4.30
CA ASP A 38 -3.91 4.33 -5.40
C ASP A 38 -2.58 4.88 -4.87
N VAL A 39 -1.56 4.06 -4.85
CA VAL A 39 -0.23 4.43 -4.32
C VAL A 39 0.76 4.45 -5.47
N GLN A 40 1.48 5.57 -5.61
CA GLN A 40 2.59 5.66 -6.55
C GLN A 40 3.89 5.71 -5.77
N LEU A 41 4.82 4.80 -6.09
CA LEU A 41 6.18 4.83 -5.58
C LEU A 41 7.10 5.32 -6.68
N ASP A 42 7.78 6.43 -6.43
CA ASP A 42 8.76 6.97 -7.37
C ASP A 42 10.01 6.08 -7.42
N PRO A 43 10.79 6.14 -8.52
CA PRO A 43 12.03 5.37 -8.62
C PRO A 43 12.95 5.60 -7.43
N GLY A 44 13.44 4.51 -6.84
CA GLY A 44 14.34 4.54 -5.69
C GLY A 44 13.65 4.66 -4.33
N PHE A 45 12.33 4.78 -4.31
CA PHE A 45 11.57 4.91 -3.07
C PHE A 45 10.83 3.62 -2.69
N PHE A 46 10.28 3.60 -1.49
CA PHE A 46 9.75 2.36 -0.93
C PHE A 46 8.77 2.64 0.21
N HIS A 47 7.97 1.63 0.50
CA HIS A 47 7.30 1.48 1.78
C HIS A 47 8.06 0.42 2.56
N ALA A 48 8.84 0.84 3.55
CA ALA A 48 9.68 -0.03 4.36
C ALA A 48 8.84 -1.06 5.13
N PHE A 49 9.49 -2.07 5.65
CA PHE A 49 8.84 -3.14 6.41
C PHE A 49 7.90 -2.60 7.48
N HIS A 50 6.64 -2.98 7.37
CA HIS A 50 5.57 -2.56 8.27
C HIS A 50 4.50 -3.64 8.31
N LYS A 51 3.50 -3.46 9.18
CA LYS A 51 2.37 -4.36 9.28
C LYS A 51 1.09 -3.60 9.59
N HIS A 52 -0.03 -4.21 9.27
CA HIS A 52 -1.36 -3.71 9.62
C HIS A 52 -1.98 -4.71 10.60
N PRO A 53 -1.93 -4.47 11.93
CA PRO A 53 -2.29 -5.48 12.93
C PRO A 53 -3.69 -6.05 12.79
N ASP A 54 -4.65 -5.24 12.34
CA ASP A 54 -6.06 -5.62 12.32
C ASP A 54 -6.67 -5.65 10.92
N GLN A 55 -5.84 -5.62 9.87
CA GLN A 55 -6.34 -5.55 8.50
C GLN A 55 -5.65 -6.55 7.59
N ASP A 56 -6.44 -7.21 6.75
CA ASP A 56 -5.93 -7.93 5.59
C ASP A 56 -5.67 -6.94 4.46
N GLU A 57 -4.73 -7.25 3.60
CA GLU A 57 -4.35 -6.36 2.50
C GLU A 57 -4.21 -7.12 1.18
N MET A 58 -4.63 -6.47 0.09
CA MET A 58 -4.32 -6.91 -1.26
C MET A 58 -3.62 -5.78 -1.97
N ILE A 59 -2.45 -6.05 -2.54
CA ILE A 59 -1.74 -5.09 -3.39
C ILE A 59 -1.78 -5.62 -4.82
N ILE A 60 -2.24 -4.77 -5.74
CA ILE A 60 -2.31 -5.08 -7.16
C ILE A 60 -1.38 -4.11 -7.88
N LEU A 61 -0.38 -4.62 -8.58
CA LEU A 61 0.52 -3.79 -9.37
C LEU A 61 -0.13 -3.45 -10.70
N LYS A 62 -0.34 -2.17 -10.94
CA LYS A 62 -1.02 -1.68 -12.14
C LYS A 62 -0.02 -1.30 -13.23
N SER A 63 1.10 -0.67 -12.85
CA SER A 63 2.15 -0.30 -13.79
C SER A 63 3.49 -0.19 -13.05
N GLY A 64 4.58 -0.28 -13.80
CA GLY A 64 5.92 -0.32 -13.22
C GLY A 64 6.23 -1.67 -12.61
N ARG A 65 7.19 -1.69 -11.68
CA ARG A 65 7.63 -2.91 -10.99
C ARG A 65 8.02 -2.59 -9.56
N VAL A 66 7.87 -3.56 -8.67
CA VAL A 66 8.39 -3.48 -7.30
C VAL A 66 8.99 -4.82 -6.88
N GLU A 67 9.95 -4.77 -5.98
CA GLU A 67 10.34 -5.93 -5.20
C GLU A 67 9.42 -5.97 -3.99
N GLN A 68 8.59 -7.00 -3.92
CA GLN A 68 7.62 -7.16 -2.85
C GLN A 68 8.10 -8.20 -1.85
N TRP A 69 8.11 -7.82 -0.59
CA TRP A 69 8.46 -8.69 0.52
C TRP A 69 7.22 -9.07 1.33
N ILE A 70 7.15 -10.32 1.73
CA ILE A 70 6.24 -10.82 2.77
C ILE A 70 7.11 -11.62 3.71
N GLU A 71 7.28 -11.13 4.93
CA GLU A 71 8.20 -11.72 5.90
C GLU A 71 9.60 -11.89 5.28
N GLY A 72 10.14 -13.11 5.25
CA GLY A 72 11.46 -13.39 4.71
C GLY A 72 11.48 -13.73 3.22
N GLU A 73 10.32 -13.75 2.56
CA GLU A 73 10.22 -14.07 1.14
C GLU A 73 10.05 -12.80 0.31
N HIS A 74 10.59 -12.77 -0.89
CA HIS A 74 10.38 -11.66 -1.80
C HIS A 74 10.34 -12.12 -3.25
N THR A 75 9.64 -11.35 -4.07
CA THR A 75 9.58 -11.55 -5.51
C THR A 75 9.34 -10.22 -6.21
N GLU A 76 9.67 -10.15 -7.49
CA GLU A 76 9.36 -8.98 -8.30
C GLU A 76 7.93 -9.08 -8.81
N LEU A 77 7.14 -8.02 -8.61
CA LEU A 77 5.80 -7.90 -9.17
C LEU A 77 5.85 -6.95 -10.37
N GLY A 78 5.21 -7.36 -11.45
CA GLY A 78 4.99 -6.54 -12.65
C GLY A 78 3.50 -6.29 -12.86
N PRO A 79 3.14 -5.54 -13.92
CA PRO A 79 1.75 -5.16 -14.17
C PRO A 79 0.81 -6.37 -14.23
N GLY A 80 -0.26 -6.33 -13.45
CA GLY A 80 -1.23 -7.39 -13.33
C GLY A 80 -0.95 -8.41 -12.22
N ASP A 81 0.25 -8.38 -11.63
CA ASP A 81 0.57 -9.24 -10.50
C ASP A 81 -0.02 -8.67 -9.21
N SER A 82 -0.28 -9.54 -8.26
CA SER A 82 -0.85 -9.13 -6.98
C SER A 82 -0.31 -9.99 -5.85
N VAL A 83 -0.46 -9.47 -4.63
CA VAL A 83 -0.07 -10.17 -3.41
C VAL A 83 -1.15 -10.01 -2.37
N TYR A 84 -1.47 -11.10 -1.68
CA TYR A 84 -2.36 -11.10 -0.52
C TYR A 84 -1.54 -11.18 0.75
N ILE A 85 -1.85 -10.31 1.71
CA ILE A 85 -1.13 -10.19 2.97
C ILE A 85 -2.13 -10.31 4.11
N ASP A 86 -1.99 -11.34 4.94
CA ASP A 86 -2.83 -11.50 6.12
C ASP A 86 -2.55 -10.40 7.14
N LYS A 87 -3.54 -10.11 7.97
CA LYS A 87 -3.38 -9.14 9.07
C LYS A 87 -2.15 -9.48 9.92
N ASP A 88 -1.49 -8.43 10.38
CA ASP A 88 -0.32 -8.50 11.26
C ASP A 88 0.95 -9.11 10.62
N VAL A 89 0.91 -9.41 9.33
CA VAL A 89 2.07 -9.95 8.61
C VAL A 89 2.95 -8.81 8.12
N VAL A 90 4.25 -8.88 8.42
CA VAL A 90 5.22 -7.87 8.01
C VAL A 90 5.50 -7.96 6.51
N HIS A 91 5.47 -6.81 5.84
CA HIS A 91 5.70 -6.71 4.41
C HIS A 91 6.33 -5.37 4.04
N GLY A 92 6.80 -5.27 2.81
CA GLY A 92 7.38 -4.04 2.27
C GLY A 92 7.41 -4.06 0.75
N SER A 93 7.30 -2.88 0.16
CA SER A 93 7.32 -2.70 -1.30
C SER A 93 8.44 -1.74 -1.66
N TYR A 94 9.32 -2.16 -2.56
CA TYR A 94 10.53 -1.39 -2.92
C TYR A 94 10.62 -1.20 -4.42
N ASN A 95 10.69 0.07 -4.84
CA ASN A 95 10.86 0.41 -6.26
C ASN A 95 12.34 0.68 -6.54
N ASP A 96 13.09 -0.37 -6.81
CA ASP A 96 14.51 -0.29 -7.19
C ASP A 96 14.69 -0.09 -8.70
N PHE A 97 13.65 0.25 -9.42
CA PHE A 97 13.62 0.34 -10.87
C PHE A 97 13.61 1.80 -11.35
N ASP A 98 13.58 1.99 -12.67
CA ASP A 98 13.79 3.31 -13.29
C ASP A 98 12.50 4.09 -13.54
N GLU A 99 11.35 3.48 -13.33
CA GLU A 99 10.05 4.11 -13.59
C GLU A 99 9.15 4.07 -12.36
N PRO A 100 8.18 4.99 -12.27
CA PRO A 100 7.22 4.94 -11.16
C PRO A 100 6.45 3.63 -11.15
N ALA A 101 6.12 3.15 -9.96
CA ALA A 101 5.25 1.99 -9.78
C ALA A 101 3.90 2.47 -9.26
N LEU A 102 2.83 2.01 -9.89
CA LEU A 102 1.47 2.30 -9.45
C LEU A 102 0.86 1.04 -8.85
N LEU A 103 0.51 1.13 -7.57
CA LEU A 103 -0.07 0.05 -6.81
C LEU A 103 -1.49 0.42 -6.40
N GLN A 104 -2.43 -0.51 -6.56
CA GLN A 104 -3.74 -0.37 -5.97
C GLN A 104 -3.78 -1.22 -4.71
N VAL A 105 -4.12 -0.58 -3.60
CA VAL A 105 -4.08 -1.20 -2.27
C VAL A 105 -5.49 -1.29 -1.73
N VAL A 106 -5.86 -2.48 -1.27
CA VAL A 106 -7.14 -2.72 -0.61
C VAL A 106 -6.85 -3.26 0.79
N LEU A 107 -7.42 -2.61 1.80
CA LEU A 107 -7.29 -3.00 3.20
C LEU A 107 -8.68 -3.26 3.77
N ALA A 108 -8.84 -4.30 4.56
CA ALA A 108 -10.14 -4.64 5.15
C ALA A 108 -9.96 -5.30 6.52
N PRO A 109 -10.83 -4.95 7.50
CA PRO A 109 -11.82 -3.87 7.46
C PRO A 109 -11.16 -2.50 7.55
N ALA A 110 -11.91 -1.43 7.36
CA ALA A 110 -11.42 -0.10 7.66
C ALA A 110 -11.20 0.03 9.16
N VAL A 111 -10.10 0.67 9.56
CA VAL A 111 -9.71 0.81 10.97
C VAL A 111 -9.30 2.25 11.23
N GLY A 112 -9.75 2.81 12.36
CA GLY A 112 -9.44 4.17 12.74
C GLY A 112 -10.14 5.22 11.87
N ASP A 113 -9.90 6.48 12.16
CA ASP A 113 -10.57 7.59 11.48
C ASP A 113 -10.15 7.73 10.01
N GLY A 114 -8.89 7.41 9.72
CA GLY A 114 -8.35 7.48 8.35
C GLY A 114 -8.59 6.23 7.53
N GLY A 115 -9.04 5.15 8.14
CA GLY A 115 -9.36 3.90 7.47
C GLY A 115 -8.28 2.82 7.57
N TYR A 116 -7.04 3.17 7.90
CA TYR A 116 -5.98 2.17 8.07
C TYR A 116 -4.96 2.59 9.13
N VAL A 117 -4.27 1.59 9.68
CA VAL A 117 -3.21 1.79 10.66
C VAL A 117 -2.00 0.95 10.24
N ALA A 118 -0.84 1.57 10.18
CA ALA A 118 0.42 0.90 9.87
C ALA A 118 1.37 1.03 11.05
N VAL A 119 2.08 -0.07 11.35
CA VAL A 119 3.13 -0.12 12.37
C VAL A 119 4.46 -0.38 11.67
N ASP A 120 5.37 0.59 11.73
CA ASP A 120 6.69 0.48 11.14
C ASP A 120 7.57 -0.45 12.00
N VAL A 121 8.16 -1.46 11.38
CA VAL A 121 9.08 -2.40 12.02
C VAL A 121 10.43 -2.44 11.31
N SER A 122 10.66 -1.54 10.37
CA SER A 122 11.86 -1.54 9.54
C SER A 122 13.17 -1.36 10.33
N GLY A 123 13.11 -0.72 11.49
CA GLY A 123 14.24 -0.56 12.38
C GLY A 123 14.49 -1.72 13.34
N GLU A 124 13.64 -2.73 13.34
CA GLU A 124 13.73 -3.89 14.23
C GLU A 124 14.29 -5.10 13.49
N GLU A 125 15.07 -5.93 14.22
CA GLU A 125 15.53 -7.20 13.65
C GLU A 125 14.39 -8.21 13.62
N PRO A 126 14.31 -9.10 12.62
CA PRO A 126 15.31 -9.29 11.55
C PRO A 126 15.19 -8.33 10.35
N TRP A 127 14.21 -7.44 10.37
CA TRP A 127 13.86 -6.59 9.22
C TRP A 127 14.95 -5.57 8.89
N ALA A 128 15.56 -4.98 9.91
CA ALA A 128 16.62 -3.99 9.75
C ALA A 128 17.82 -4.52 8.97
N SER A 129 18.05 -5.84 8.99
CA SER A 129 19.18 -6.47 8.29
C SER A 129 18.84 -6.95 6.88
N LYS A 130 17.58 -6.87 6.44
CA LYS A 130 17.17 -7.42 5.14
C LYS A 130 17.33 -6.44 3.98
N ARG A 131 17.25 -5.15 4.26
CA ARG A 131 17.39 -4.11 3.23
C ARG A 131 18.08 -2.84 3.73
#